data_da2eaa58b4d7a4a0dcf092d9fff33612
#
_entry.id   da2eaa58b4d7a4a0dcf092d9fff33612
#
_cell.length_a   1.000
_cell.length_b   1.000
_cell.length_c   1.000
_cell.angle_alpha   90.00
_cell.angle_beta   90.00
_cell.angle_gamma   90.00
#
_symmetry.space_group_name_H-M   'P 1'
#
loop_
_entity.id
_entity.type
_entity.pdbx_description
1 polymer ?
#
loop_
_entity_poly.entity_id
_entity_poly.type
_entity_poly.pdbx_seq_one_letter_code
_entity_poly.pdbx_strand_id
1 'polypeptide(L)'
;MNLKQRIFRNSSLEMISKIVGIAAGIFLSPYLIHCLTKETYGLWVLIGSVVGYFGFTDFGVRIATGRLVAYYRARQDAAKVNHTINTSLALLTASGFVVTLLTFVLSPYFGRLFHIGPNVLHVPTAVFLCGFAVAIGLPLTVFEGCLAGYERYDFINIVEIFMIIARVGLTVWMMQLGYGILALAAINFALTVAGGSVKLLLCYRVFKPLHVAMEHIDRSTIRDTYATSIWFLILAISVRISFFTDNVVIGYFRTTGEVAVYSIAGRLAQYALIAVNAFNLVLMPVSAAYDAQADLSKQRRLLLLGTRASFAAAIFMATIFLAYGRRIIHIWVGSGFEQAAIVLAILTFPMITQASQTTTLIVMQGMAKHKNLSLIYLAEALANLVLSLILVRPLGIVGVALGTALTNTLSSLIVQPIYVCRVLSLGVADYYRKAFLPVLLATAPLVALIVGFQYVWLPQRFITMAVFCIFSAAVYFGAVYLIFFTKRGLTRVSFAT
;
A
#
# COMPACT_ATOMS: atom_id res chain seq x y z
N MET A 1 7.30 -18.74 24.72
CA MET A 1 6.85 -17.34 24.55
C MET A 1 5.33 -17.32 24.51
N ASN A 2 4.68 -16.52 25.36
CA ASN A 2 3.23 -16.43 25.46
C ASN A 2 2.63 -15.86 24.16
N LEU A 3 1.41 -16.26 23.78
CA LEU A 3 0.72 -15.80 22.56
C LEU A 3 0.71 -14.26 22.45
N LYS A 4 0.44 -13.57 23.56
CA LYS A 4 0.45 -12.08 23.62
C LYS A 4 1.82 -11.49 23.25
N GLN A 5 2.91 -12.06 23.77
CA GLN A 5 4.27 -11.60 23.47
C GLN A 5 4.65 -11.83 22.01
N ARG A 6 4.18 -12.95 21.41
CA ARG A 6 4.43 -13.27 20.01
C ARG A 6 3.67 -12.31 19.08
N ILE A 7 2.39 -12.04 19.36
CA ILE A 7 1.59 -11.08 18.62
C ILE A 7 2.23 -9.68 18.69
N PHE A 8 2.59 -9.24 19.89
CA PHE A 8 3.21 -7.93 20.08
C PHE A 8 4.53 -7.79 19.29
N ARG A 9 5.41 -8.81 19.38
CA ARG A 9 6.68 -8.83 18.64
C ARG A 9 6.46 -8.79 17.12
N ASN A 10 5.54 -9.60 16.59
CA ASN A 10 5.26 -9.66 15.17
C ASN A 10 4.70 -8.33 14.65
N SER A 11 3.75 -7.72 15.37
CA SER A 11 3.19 -6.41 15.00
C SER A 11 4.22 -5.28 15.08
N SER A 12 5.09 -5.32 16.10
CA SER A 12 6.17 -4.32 16.23
C SER A 12 7.18 -4.42 15.09
N LEU A 13 7.60 -5.64 14.71
CA LEU A 13 8.51 -5.84 13.58
C LEU A 13 7.89 -5.43 12.24
N GLU A 14 6.59 -5.70 12.04
CA GLU A 14 5.88 -5.26 10.84
C GLU A 14 5.84 -3.72 10.76
N MET A 15 5.57 -3.06 11.89
CA MET A 15 5.57 -1.60 11.95
C MET A 15 6.98 -1.02 11.69
N ILE A 16 8.02 -1.62 12.25
CA ILE A 16 9.42 -1.24 11.98
C ILE A 16 9.75 -1.41 10.49
N SER A 17 9.38 -2.54 9.88
CA SER A 17 9.61 -2.79 8.45
C SER A 17 8.95 -1.71 7.58
N LYS A 18 7.72 -1.32 7.89
CA LYS A 18 7.01 -0.23 7.18
C LYS A 18 7.68 1.13 7.37
N ILE A 19 8.11 1.45 8.58
CA ILE A 19 8.84 2.71 8.88
C ILE A 19 10.17 2.74 8.11
N VAL A 20 10.94 1.67 8.13
CA VAL A 20 12.20 1.54 7.38
C VAL A 20 11.94 1.68 5.87
N GLY A 21 10.86 1.07 5.36
CA GLY A 21 10.45 1.21 3.96
C GLY A 21 10.12 2.65 3.56
N ILE A 22 9.35 3.36 4.39
CA ILE A 22 9.03 4.79 4.18
C ILE A 22 10.31 5.63 4.22
N ALA A 23 11.15 5.44 5.23
CA ALA A 23 12.41 6.18 5.37
C ALA A 23 13.34 5.95 4.17
N ALA A 24 13.48 4.69 3.71
CA ALA A 24 14.23 4.35 2.51
C ALA A 24 13.64 5.05 1.26
N GLY A 25 12.32 5.08 1.11
CA GLY A 25 11.66 5.75 -0.01
C GLY A 25 11.82 7.28 0.02
N ILE A 26 11.72 7.89 1.20
CA ILE A 26 11.95 9.33 1.40
C ILE A 26 13.40 9.68 1.05
N PHE A 27 14.36 8.84 1.37
CA PHE A 27 15.78 9.05 1.06
C PHE A 27 16.08 8.77 -0.43
N LEU A 28 15.64 7.62 -0.96
CA LEU A 28 15.99 7.21 -2.32
C LEU A 28 15.35 8.07 -3.41
N SER A 29 14.15 8.61 -3.20
CA SER A 29 13.48 9.40 -4.25
C SER A 29 14.27 10.64 -4.65
N PRO A 30 14.67 11.57 -3.75
CA PRO A 30 15.51 12.71 -4.12
C PRO A 30 16.89 12.28 -4.59
N TYR A 31 17.49 11.26 -3.97
CA TYR A 31 18.80 10.76 -4.36
C TYR A 31 18.81 10.31 -5.82
N LEU A 32 17.83 9.50 -6.23
CA LEU A 32 17.70 9.04 -7.62
C LEU A 32 17.40 10.19 -8.58
N ILE A 33 16.60 11.18 -8.19
CA ILE A 33 16.32 12.36 -9.03
C ILE A 33 17.59 13.19 -9.26
N HIS A 34 18.48 13.27 -8.27
CA HIS A 34 19.76 13.97 -8.44
C HIS A 34 20.80 13.17 -9.27
N CYS A 35 20.78 11.84 -9.17
CA CYS A 35 21.70 10.98 -9.95
C CYS A 35 21.21 10.72 -11.38
N LEU A 36 19.91 10.70 -11.59
CA LEU A 36 19.26 10.48 -12.87
C LEU A 36 18.62 11.78 -13.36
N THR A 37 18.34 11.87 -14.65
CA THR A 37 17.48 12.96 -15.12
C THR A 37 16.03 12.73 -14.68
N LYS A 38 15.23 13.80 -14.69
CA LYS A 38 13.79 13.73 -14.38
C LYS A 38 13.06 12.70 -15.26
N GLU A 39 13.41 12.66 -16.54
CA GLU A 39 12.86 11.73 -17.53
C GLU A 39 13.25 10.29 -17.23
N THR A 40 14.51 10.04 -16.87
CA THR A 40 15.01 8.70 -16.53
C THR A 40 14.41 8.20 -15.21
N TYR A 41 14.24 9.08 -14.21
CA TYR A 41 13.52 8.73 -12.99
C TYR A 41 12.05 8.39 -13.26
N GLY A 42 11.37 9.19 -14.10
CA GLY A 42 9.99 8.92 -14.50
C GLY A 42 9.87 7.61 -15.29
N LEU A 43 10.85 7.31 -16.14
CA LEU A 43 10.93 6.03 -16.84
C LEU A 43 11.07 4.86 -15.85
N TRP A 44 11.91 4.99 -14.82
CA TRP A 44 12.04 3.98 -13.76
C TRP A 44 10.69 3.73 -13.05
N VAL A 45 9.98 4.81 -12.71
CA VAL A 45 8.63 4.71 -12.11
C VAL A 45 7.64 4.04 -13.05
N LEU A 46 7.68 4.39 -14.33
CA LEU A 46 6.82 3.81 -15.36
C LEU A 46 7.05 2.32 -15.55
N ILE A 47 8.33 1.89 -15.63
CA ILE A 47 8.69 0.46 -15.67
C ILE A 47 8.12 -0.25 -14.44
N GLY A 48 8.33 0.31 -13.25
CA GLY A 48 7.81 -0.24 -12.00
C GLY A 48 6.28 -0.35 -12.00
N SER A 49 5.57 0.62 -12.60
CA SER A 49 4.11 0.62 -12.68
C SER A 49 3.60 -0.44 -13.65
N VAL A 50 4.19 -0.57 -14.84
CA VAL A 50 3.81 -1.60 -15.82
C VAL A 50 4.11 -3.01 -15.29
N VAL A 51 5.31 -3.22 -14.75
CA VAL A 51 5.72 -4.50 -14.16
C VAL A 51 4.90 -4.83 -12.91
N GLY A 52 4.45 -3.82 -12.16
CA GLY A 52 3.57 -3.97 -11.01
C GLY A 52 2.24 -4.66 -11.33
N TYR A 53 1.74 -4.52 -12.56
CA TYR A 53 0.55 -5.27 -13.01
C TYR A 53 0.78 -6.78 -13.06
N PHE A 54 1.99 -7.23 -13.36
CA PHE A 54 2.28 -8.67 -13.38
C PHE A 54 2.10 -9.35 -12.01
N GLY A 55 2.12 -8.57 -10.93
CA GLY A 55 1.74 -9.10 -9.62
C GLY A 55 0.27 -9.55 -9.50
N PHE A 56 -0.62 -9.33 -10.51
CA PHE A 56 -1.96 -9.92 -10.54
C PHE A 56 -1.92 -11.45 -10.67
N THR A 57 -0.87 -11.96 -11.30
CA THR A 57 -0.70 -13.39 -11.55
C THR A 57 -0.37 -14.20 -10.29
N ASP A 58 -0.22 -13.53 -9.12
CA ASP A 58 -0.23 -14.19 -7.80
C ASP A 58 -1.61 -14.81 -7.48
N PHE A 59 -2.71 -14.28 -8.05
CA PHE A 59 -4.08 -14.76 -7.84
C PHE A 59 -4.47 -14.99 -6.37
N GLY A 60 -3.79 -14.35 -5.42
CA GLY A 60 -4.02 -14.53 -3.99
C GLY A 60 -3.51 -15.88 -3.44
N VAL A 61 -2.76 -16.63 -4.25
CA VAL A 61 -2.22 -17.96 -3.87
C VAL A 61 -1.35 -17.86 -2.62
N ARG A 62 -0.53 -16.81 -2.49
CA ARG A 62 0.30 -16.59 -1.29
C ARG A 62 -0.53 -16.55 0.00
N ILE A 63 -1.64 -15.79 -0.01
CA ILE A 63 -2.53 -15.63 1.16
C ILE A 63 -3.24 -16.96 1.47
N ALA A 64 -3.72 -17.64 0.42
CA ALA A 64 -4.36 -18.94 0.54
C ALA A 64 -3.40 -19.99 1.08
N THR A 65 -2.14 -20.01 0.59
CA THR A 65 -1.09 -20.90 1.09
C THR A 65 -0.90 -20.73 2.59
N GLY A 66 -0.75 -19.48 3.06
CA GLY A 66 -0.60 -19.20 4.49
C GLY A 66 -1.77 -19.72 5.33
N ARG A 67 -2.99 -19.52 4.86
CA ARG A 67 -4.21 -20.00 5.54
C ARG A 67 -4.31 -21.53 5.57
N LEU A 68 -4.08 -22.20 4.42
CA LEU A 68 -4.15 -23.65 4.32
C LEU A 68 -3.03 -24.33 5.13
N VAL A 69 -1.81 -23.79 5.10
CA VAL A 69 -0.69 -24.27 5.92
C VAL A 69 -1.04 -24.15 7.40
N ALA A 70 -1.60 -23.00 7.85
CA ALA A 70 -2.03 -22.84 9.24
C ALA A 70 -3.11 -23.85 9.64
N TYR A 71 -4.06 -24.11 8.74
CA TYR A 71 -5.16 -25.05 8.94
C TYR A 71 -4.67 -26.50 9.07
N TYR A 72 -3.83 -26.99 8.14
CA TYR A 72 -3.31 -28.35 8.16
C TYR A 72 -2.27 -28.56 9.25
N ARG A 73 -1.46 -27.54 9.57
CA ARG A 73 -0.56 -27.54 10.72
C ARG A 73 -1.32 -27.77 12.05
N ALA A 74 -2.46 -27.07 12.23
CA ALA A 74 -3.28 -27.25 13.44
C ALA A 74 -3.84 -28.68 13.56
N ARG A 75 -3.98 -29.40 12.44
CA ARG A 75 -4.38 -30.83 12.39
C ARG A 75 -3.22 -31.80 12.41
N GLN A 76 -1.99 -31.31 12.51
CA GLN A 76 -0.75 -32.10 12.47
C GLN A 76 -0.59 -32.93 11.17
N ASP A 77 -1.22 -32.49 10.07
CA ASP A 77 -1.19 -33.14 8.77
C ASP A 77 -0.04 -32.58 7.92
N ALA A 78 1.18 -33.10 8.16
CA ALA A 78 2.38 -32.67 7.46
C ALA A 78 2.33 -33.00 5.94
N ALA A 79 1.62 -34.07 5.54
CA ALA A 79 1.46 -34.44 4.14
C ALA A 79 0.66 -33.38 3.37
N LYS A 80 -0.49 -32.95 3.92
CA LYS A 80 -1.29 -31.89 3.32
C LYS A 80 -0.62 -30.50 3.33
N VAL A 81 0.24 -30.21 4.33
CA VAL A 81 1.10 -29.02 4.29
C VAL A 81 2.04 -29.09 3.07
N ASN A 82 2.70 -30.24 2.84
CA ASN A 82 3.54 -30.43 1.64
C ASN A 82 2.74 -30.31 0.35
N HIS A 83 1.58 -30.95 0.24
CA HIS A 83 0.71 -30.81 -0.93
C HIS A 83 0.33 -29.36 -1.19
N THR A 84 -0.01 -28.60 -0.14
CA THR A 84 -0.35 -27.17 -0.27
C THR A 84 0.82 -26.35 -0.80
N ILE A 85 2.03 -26.53 -0.25
CA ILE A 85 3.22 -25.79 -0.69
C ILE A 85 3.58 -26.15 -2.13
N ASN A 86 3.62 -27.43 -2.48
CA ASN A 86 4.01 -27.89 -3.83
C ASN A 86 2.97 -27.48 -4.89
N THR A 87 1.68 -27.58 -4.58
CA THR A 87 0.60 -27.14 -5.48
C THR A 87 0.67 -25.63 -5.71
N SER A 88 0.87 -24.84 -4.66
CA SER A 88 1.03 -23.38 -4.77
C SER A 88 2.29 -23.01 -5.55
N LEU A 89 3.39 -23.75 -5.33
CA LEU A 89 4.65 -23.55 -6.06
C LEU A 89 4.47 -23.83 -7.57
N ALA A 90 3.80 -24.91 -7.94
CA ALA A 90 3.51 -25.24 -9.33
C ALA A 90 2.63 -24.16 -10.00
N LEU A 91 1.57 -23.70 -9.32
CA LEU A 91 0.69 -22.65 -9.82
C LEU A 91 1.46 -21.34 -10.05
N LEU A 92 2.25 -20.90 -9.07
CA LEU A 92 2.99 -19.64 -9.20
C LEU A 92 4.21 -19.74 -10.12
N THR A 93 4.78 -20.93 -10.31
CA THR A 93 5.80 -21.18 -11.35
C THR A 93 5.18 -21.09 -12.75
N ALA A 94 3.99 -21.65 -12.96
CA ALA A 94 3.26 -21.49 -14.21
C ALA A 94 2.91 -20.01 -14.48
N SER A 95 2.45 -19.29 -13.46
CA SER A 95 2.22 -17.84 -13.55
C SER A 95 3.52 -17.08 -13.89
N GLY A 96 4.63 -17.44 -13.26
CA GLY A 96 5.96 -16.85 -13.53
C GLY A 96 6.40 -17.09 -14.98
N PHE A 97 6.13 -18.27 -15.53
CA PHE A 97 6.39 -18.55 -16.94
C PHE A 97 5.58 -17.63 -17.87
N VAL A 98 4.28 -17.45 -17.60
CA VAL A 98 3.42 -16.52 -18.33
C VAL A 98 3.97 -15.09 -18.24
N VAL A 99 4.36 -14.63 -17.06
CA VAL A 99 4.95 -13.29 -16.86
C VAL A 99 6.24 -13.13 -17.63
N THR A 100 7.11 -14.16 -17.65
CA THR A 100 8.35 -14.15 -18.42
C THR A 100 8.06 -13.96 -19.92
N LEU A 101 7.08 -14.71 -20.45
CA LEU A 101 6.70 -14.62 -21.84
C LEU A 101 6.12 -13.23 -22.18
N LEU A 102 5.20 -12.73 -21.35
CA LEU A 102 4.62 -11.39 -21.52
C LEU A 102 5.71 -10.30 -21.48
N THR A 103 6.65 -10.41 -20.56
CA THR A 103 7.75 -9.44 -20.43
C THR A 103 8.71 -9.52 -21.60
N PHE A 104 9.01 -10.73 -22.08
CA PHE A 104 9.85 -10.94 -23.25
C PHE A 104 9.25 -10.28 -24.49
N VAL A 105 7.94 -10.44 -24.70
CA VAL A 105 7.22 -9.78 -25.80
C VAL A 105 7.14 -8.28 -25.61
N LEU A 106 6.86 -7.79 -24.38
CA LEU A 106 6.66 -6.37 -24.12
C LEU A 106 7.96 -5.55 -24.17
N SER A 107 9.08 -6.13 -23.70
CA SER A 107 10.32 -5.38 -23.50
C SER A 107 10.85 -4.66 -24.75
N PRO A 108 10.89 -5.26 -25.97
CA PRO A 108 11.38 -4.58 -27.18
C PRO A 108 10.43 -3.47 -27.66
N TYR A 109 9.14 -3.57 -27.36
CA TYR A 109 8.13 -2.59 -27.76
C TYR A 109 7.91 -1.48 -26.75
N PHE A 110 8.43 -1.61 -25.53
CA PHE A 110 8.20 -0.68 -24.44
C PHE A 110 8.60 0.77 -24.80
N GLY A 111 9.76 0.96 -25.43
CA GLY A 111 10.22 2.27 -25.87
C GLY A 111 9.29 2.91 -26.90
N ARG A 112 8.76 2.12 -27.85
CA ARG A 112 7.79 2.59 -28.85
C ARG A 112 6.44 2.92 -28.23
N LEU A 113 5.96 2.08 -27.32
CA LEU A 113 4.67 2.22 -26.65
C LEU A 113 4.59 3.52 -25.83
N PHE A 114 5.69 3.88 -25.17
CA PHE A 114 5.75 5.04 -24.28
C PHE A 114 6.56 6.20 -24.86
N HIS A 115 6.81 6.20 -26.17
CA HIS A 115 7.47 7.29 -26.92
C HIS A 115 8.83 7.69 -26.31
N ILE A 116 9.60 6.70 -25.82
CA ILE A 116 10.91 6.92 -25.20
C ILE A 116 11.94 7.14 -26.31
N GLY A 117 12.68 8.24 -26.23
CA GLY A 117 13.71 8.59 -27.20
C GLY A 117 14.84 7.54 -27.26
N PRO A 118 15.51 7.39 -28.42
CA PRO A 118 16.57 6.39 -28.63
C PRO A 118 17.81 6.62 -27.76
N ASN A 119 17.95 7.79 -27.17
CA ASN A 119 19.08 8.17 -26.31
C ASN A 119 19.09 7.48 -24.95
N VAL A 120 17.99 6.84 -24.53
CA VAL A 120 17.94 6.08 -23.27
C VAL A 120 18.33 4.64 -23.55
N LEU A 121 19.59 4.33 -23.25
CA LEU A 121 20.15 3.01 -23.46
C LEU A 121 19.54 1.96 -22.50
N HIS A 122 19.49 0.71 -22.99
CA HIS A 122 19.12 -0.47 -22.18
C HIS A 122 17.68 -0.51 -21.63
N VAL A 123 16.74 0.27 -22.13
CA VAL A 123 15.34 0.24 -21.70
C VAL A 123 14.73 -1.17 -21.82
N PRO A 124 14.84 -1.87 -22.97
CA PRO A 124 14.30 -3.23 -23.09
C PRO A 124 14.89 -4.19 -22.05
N THR A 125 16.21 -4.12 -21.82
CA THR A 125 16.88 -4.97 -20.83
C THR A 125 16.42 -4.67 -19.41
N ALA A 126 16.24 -3.38 -19.06
CA ALA A 126 15.75 -3.00 -17.75
C ALA A 126 14.30 -3.47 -17.52
N VAL A 127 13.42 -3.32 -18.51
CA VAL A 127 12.04 -3.82 -18.48
C VAL A 127 12.04 -5.34 -18.32
N PHE A 128 12.86 -6.05 -19.11
CA PHE A 128 12.96 -7.51 -19.03
C PHE A 128 13.43 -7.95 -17.65
N LEU A 129 14.50 -7.38 -17.12
CA LEU A 129 15.01 -7.73 -15.78
C LEU A 129 13.99 -7.47 -14.68
N CYS A 130 13.26 -6.35 -14.73
CA CYS A 130 12.22 -6.05 -13.74
C CYS A 130 11.05 -7.03 -13.81
N GLY A 131 10.57 -7.36 -15.02
CA GLY A 131 9.49 -8.33 -15.18
C GLY A 131 9.96 -9.76 -14.85
N PHE A 132 11.18 -10.12 -15.20
CA PHE A 132 11.76 -11.42 -14.84
C PHE A 132 11.98 -11.56 -13.33
N ALA A 133 12.30 -10.45 -12.64
CA ALA A 133 12.31 -10.41 -11.18
C ALA A 133 10.94 -10.76 -10.58
N VAL A 134 9.85 -10.24 -11.14
CA VAL A 134 8.50 -10.62 -10.73
C VAL A 134 8.23 -12.09 -11.03
N ALA A 135 8.58 -12.56 -12.23
CA ALA A 135 8.36 -13.94 -12.66
C ALA A 135 9.02 -14.97 -11.72
N ILE A 136 10.28 -14.74 -11.33
CA ILE A 136 10.98 -15.59 -10.36
C ILE A 136 10.49 -15.33 -8.93
N GLY A 137 10.12 -14.10 -8.61
CA GLY A 137 9.58 -13.73 -7.31
C GLY A 137 8.28 -14.46 -6.97
N LEU A 138 7.38 -14.68 -7.95
CA LEU A 138 6.10 -15.33 -7.73
C LEU A 138 6.22 -16.70 -7.01
N PRO A 139 6.92 -17.70 -7.52
CA PRO A 139 7.08 -18.98 -6.82
C PRO A 139 7.75 -18.82 -5.45
N LEU A 140 8.67 -17.87 -5.28
CA LEU A 140 9.33 -17.63 -4.01
C LEU A 140 8.39 -17.05 -2.93
N THR A 141 7.28 -16.42 -3.32
CA THR A 141 6.26 -15.92 -2.36
C THR A 141 5.53 -17.06 -1.63
N VAL A 142 5.54 -18.28 -2.14
CA VAL A 142 4.96 -19.46 -1.48
C VAL A 142 5.63 -19.71 -0.12
N PHE A 143 6.95 -19.51 -0.04
CA PHE A 143 7.71 -19.70 1.20
C PHE A 143 7.40 -18.62 2.22
N GLU A 144 7.05 -17.41 1.77
CA GLU A 144 6.50 -16.37 2.65
C GLU A 144 5.12 -16.78 3.19
N GLY A 145 4.25 -17.32 2.34
CA GLY A 145 2.97 -17.91 2.75
C GLY A 145 3.15 -19.05 3.77
N CYS A 146 4.13 -19.94 3.53
CA CYS A 146 4.48 -21.01 4.49
C CYS A 146 4.90 -20.44 5.85
N LEU A 147 5.85 -19.49 5.88
CA LEU A 147 6.29 -18.84 7.11
C LEU A 147 5.14 -18.13 7.83
N ALA A 148 4.24 -17.47 7.10
CA ALA A 148 3.03 -16.85 7.65
C ALA A 148 2.09 -17.90 8.28
N GLY A 149 1.88 -19.05 7.63
CA GLY A 149 1.10 -20.18 8.17
C GLY A 149 1.71 -20.79 9.46
N TYR A 150 3.02 -20.71 9.62
CA TYR A 150 3.72 -21.04 10.85
C TYR A 150 3.81 -19.88 11.85
N GLU A 151 3.15 -18.74 11.55
CA GLU A 151 3.14 -17.51 12.38
C GLU A 151 4.54 -16.92 12.62
N ARG A 152 5.48 -17.18 11.69
CA ARG A 152 6.86 -16.68 11.72
C ARG A 152 7.00 -15.38 10.95
N TYR A 153 6.11 -14.42 11.24
CA TYR A 153 6.18 -13.06 10.69
C TYR A 153 7.47 -12.32 11.10
N ASP A 154 8.09 -12.73 12.21
CA ASP A 154 9.41 -12.25 12.63
C ASP A 154 10.46 -12.48 11.53
N PHE A 155 10.53 -13.66 10.94
CA PHE A 155 11.47 -13.96 9.87
C PHE A 155 11.16 -13.17 8.60
N ILE A 156 9.88 -13.08 8.22
CA ILE A 156 9.46 -12.32 7.04
C ILE A 156 9.92 -10.86 7.16
N ASN A 157 9.60 -10.20 8.27
CA ASN A 157 9.90 -8.79 8.47
C ASN A 157 11.41 -8.51 8.63
N ILE A 158 12.17 -9.38 9.29
CA ILE A 158 13.63 -9.23 9.40
C ILE A 158 14.29 -9.32 8.03
N VAL A 159 13.91 -10.32 7.20
CA VAL A 159 14.42 -10.44 5.83
C VAL A 159 14.07 -9.19 5.03
N GLU A 160 12.83 -8.68 5.15
CA GLU A 160 12.38 -7.50 4.43
C GLU A 160 13.17 -6.24 4.81
N ILE A 161 13.38 -6.00 6.11
CA ILE A 161 14.21 -4.89 6.60
C ILE A 161 15.62 -4.98 6.03
N PHE A 162 16.24 -6.18 6.06
CA PHE A 162 17.57 -6.37 5.52
C PHE A 162 17.62 -6.11 4.00
N MET A 163 16.63 -6.58 3.25
CA MET A 163 16.55 -6.34 1.81
C MET A 163 16.32 -4.85 1.46
N ILE A 164 15.55 -4.12 2.29
CA ILE A 164 15.37 -2.67 2.13
C ILE A 164 16.71 -1.95 2.35
N ILE A 165 17.43 -2.26 3.41
CA ILE A 165 18.74 -1.64 3.72
C ILE A 165 19.75 -1.98 2.62
N ALA A 166 19.82 -3.24 2.18
CA ALA A 166 20.67 -3.67 1.09
C ALA A 166 20.34 -2.94 -0.23
N ARG A 167 19.06 -2.74 -0.51
CA ARG A 167 18.59 -1.96 -1.67
C ARG A 167 19.11 -0.53 -1.61
N VAL A 168 18.99 0.14 -0.47
CA VAL A 168 19.50 1.51 -0.30
C VAL A 168 21.00 1.56 -0.53
N GLY A 169 21.77 0.69 0.15
CA GLY A 169 23.21 0.65 0.03
C GLY A 169 23.69 0.34 -1.38
N LEU A 170 23.16 -0.70 -2.03
CA LEU A 170 23.51 -1.07 -3.39
C LEU A 170 23.11 0.01 -4.40
N THR A 171 21.94 0.64 -4.22
CA THR A 171 21.51 1.73 -5.11
C THR A 171 22.47 2.92 -5.00
N VAL A 172 22.82 3.35 -3.78
CA VAL A 172 23.76 4.44 -3.58
C VAL A 172 25.11 4.09 -4.21
N TRP A 173 25.64 2.90 -3.93
CA TRP A 173 26.92 2.44 -4.46
C TRP A 173 26.96 2.40 -5.99
N MET A 174 25.95 1.81 -6.62
CA MET A 174 25.90 1.68 -8.09
C MET A 174 25.69 3.03 -8.78
N MET A 175 24.90 3.94 -8.18
CA MET A 175 24.72 5.29 -8.73
C MET A 175 26.01 6.12 -8.64
N GLN A 176 26.81 5.98 -7.57
CA GLN A 176 28.13 6.63 -7.45
C GLN A 176 29.14 6.12 -8.50
N LEU A 177 29.00 4.88 -8.96
CA LEU A 177 29.79 4.31 -10.05
C LEU A 177 29.30 4.75 -11.45
N GLY A 178 28.26 5.58 -11.53
CA GLY A 178 27.71 6.08 -12.79
C GLY A 178 26.78 5.12 -13.52
N TYR A 179 26.39 4.01 -12.90
CA TYR A 179 25.40 3.11 -13.47
C TYR A 179 23.99 3.72 -13.42
N GLY A 180 23.26 3.59 -14.51
CA GLY A 180 21.91 4.15 -14.67
C GLY A 180 20.80 3.16 -14.31
N ILE A 181 19.71 3.23 -15.06
CA ILE A 181 18.47 2.46 -14.86
C ILE A 181 18.69 0.93 -14.85
N LEU A 182 19.69 0.45 -15.61
CA LEU A 182 20.00 -0.98 -15.68
C LEU A 182 20.47 -1.53 -14.33
N ALA A 183 21.27 -0.73 -13.58
CA ALA A 183 21.71 -1.13 -12.25
C ALA A 183 20.51 -1.24 -11.27
N LEU A 184 19.54 -0.32 -11.36
CA LEU A 184 18.34 -0.40 -10.53
C LEU A 184 17.52 -1.67 -10.83
N ALA A 185 17.42 -2.05 -12.11
CA ALA A 185 16.75 -3.28 -12.51
C ALA A 185 17.51 -4.54 -12.03
N ALA A 186 18.85 -4.53 -12.15
CA ALA A 186 19.69 -5.63 -11.68
C ALA A 186 19.64 -5.79 -10.14
N ILE A 187 19.69 -4.68 -9.39
CA ILE A 187 19.52 -4.69 -7.93
C ILE A 187 18.16 -5.25 -7.54
N ASN A 188 17.10 -4.80 -8.24
CA ASN A 188 15.75 -5.31 -7.98
C ASN A 188 15.64 -6.82 -8.20
N PHE A 189 16.21 -7.31 -9.31
CA PHE A 189 16.28 -8.74 -9.62
C PHE A 189 17.07 -9.51 -8.55
N ALA A 190 18.30 -9.08 -8.28
CA ALA A 190 19.19 -9.77 -7.33
C ALA A 190 18.58 -9.85 -5.92
N LEU A 191 18.00 -8.76 -5.43
CA LEU A 191 17.39 -8.72 -4.10
C LEU A 191 16.08 -9.52 -4.03
N THR A 192 15.32 -9.59 -5.11
CA THR A 192 14.12 -10.46 -5.18
C THR A 192 14.52 -11.92 -5.06
N VAL A 193 15.53 -12.35 -5.81
CA VAL A 193 16.04 -13.73 -5.73
C VAL A 193 16.65 -14.00 -4.36
N ALA A 194 17.52 -13.12 -3.86
CA ALA A 194 18.17 -13.30 -2.56
C ALA A 194 17.16 -13.38 -1.41
N GLY A 195 16.21 -12.42 -1.35
CA GLY A 195 15.18 -12.40 -0.30
C GLY A 195 14.27 -13.62 -0.34
N GLY A 196 13.88 -14.06 -1.53
CA GLY A 196 13.10 -15.28 -1.72
C GLY A 196 13.87 -16.55 -1.32
N SER A 197 15.15 -16.64 -1.70
CA SER A 197 16.02 -17.76 -1.33
C SER A 197 16.24 -17.85 0.19
N VAL A 198 16.42 -16.71 0.87
CA VAL A 198 16.51 -16.69 2.34
C VAL A 198 15.20 -17.16 2.97
N LYS A 199 14.05 -16.73 2.47
CA LYS A 199 12.72 -17.18 2.95
C LYS A 199 12.53 -18.69 2.71
N LEU A 200 13.00 -19.24 1.59
CA LEU A 200 13.04 -20.67 1.30
C LEU A 200 13.86 -21.42 2.34
N LEU A 201 15.09 -20.99 2.61
CA LEU A 201 15.97 -21.63 3.61
C LEU A 201 15.36 -21.59 5.02
N LEU A 202 14.73 -20.47 5.38
CA LEU A 202 14.02 -20.33 6.64
C LEU A 202 12.78 -21.24 6.70
N CYS A 203 12.10 -21.45 5.59
CA CYS A 203 10.97 -22.39 5.51
C CYS A 203 11.42 -23.83 5.78
N TYR A 204 12.55 -24.28 5.22
CA TYR A 204 13.14 -25.60 5.54
C TYR A 204 13.51 -25.75 7.01
N ARG A 205 13.96 -24.67 7.68
CA ARG A 205 14.24 -24.70 9.12
C ARG A 205 12.98 -24.82 9.98
N VAL A 206 11.88 -24.19 9.56
CA VAL A 206 10.61 -24.16 10.29
C VAL A 206 9.80 -25.44 10.06
N PHE A 207 9.79 -25.91 8.82
CA PHE A 207 9.07 -27.12 8.42
C PHE A 207 10.06 -28.13 7.83
N LYS A 208 10.67 -28.93 8.69
CA LYS A 208 11.68 -29.94 8.30
C LYS A 208 11.17 -31.01 7.31
N PRO A 209 9.86 -31.44 7.36
CA PRO A 209 9.32 -32.39 6.40
C PRO A 209 9.05 -31.80 5.01
N LEU A 210 9.52 -30.58 4.71
CA LEU A 210 9.34 -29.97 3.40
C LEU A 210 10.07 -30.77 2.31
N HIS A 211 9.32 -31.35 1.41
CA HIS A 211 9.80 -31.97 0.19
C HIS A 211 9.19 -31.29 -1.02
N VAL A 212 10.05 -30.71 -1.87
CA VAL A 212 9.62 -30.11 -3.14
C VAL A 212 9.68 -31.19 -4.22
N ALA A 213 8.50 -31.72 -4.60
CA ALA A 213 8.36 -32.76 -5.60
C ALA A 213 7.01 -32.63 -6.36
N MET A 214 7.02 -32.95 -7.65
CA MET A 214 5.82 -32.85 -8.49
C MET A 214 4.71 -33.83 -8.11
N GLU A 215 5.05 -34.94 -7.45
CA GLU A 215 4.10 -35.95 -6.96
C GLU A 215 3.17 -35.42 -5.85
N HIS A 216 3.56 -34.34 -5.21
CA HIS A 216 2.75 -33.68 -4.17
C HIS A 216 1.76 -32.63 -4.72
N ILE A 217 1.61 -32.50 -6.03
CA ILE A 217 0.65 -31.59 -6.64
C ILE A 217 -0.75 -32.22 -6.57
N ASP A 218 -1.67 -31.57 -5.87
CA ASP A 218 -3.03 -32.07 -5.67
C ASP A 218 -4.10 -31.13 -6.25
N ARG A 219 -4.95 -31.68 -7.13
CA ARG A 219 -6.04 -30.94 -7.78
C ARG A 219 -7.11 -30.45 -6.80
N SER A 220 -7.34 -31.16 -5.68
CA SER A 220 -8.31 -30.72 -4.67
C SER A 220 -7.83 -29.45 -4.00
N THR A 221 -6.56 -29.37 -3.71
CA THR A 221 -5.91 -28.19 -3.12
C THR A 221 -5.98 -26.95 -4.03
N ILE A 222 -5.92 -27.14 -5.36
CA ILE A 222 -6.13 -26.05 -6.32
C ILE A 222 -7.50 -25.42 -6.13
N ARG A 223 -8.56 -26.25 -6.12
CA ARG A 223 -9.94 -25.78 -5.95
C ARG A 223 -10.14 -25.02 -4.64
N ASP A 224 -9.61 -25.55 -3.55
CA ASP A 224 -9.75 -24.95 -2.22
C ASP A 224 -9.00 -23.61 -2.12
N THR A 225 -7.84 -23.50 -2.77
CA THR A 225 -7.06 -22.28 -2.89
C THR A 225 -7.85 -21.17 -3.60
N TYR A 226 -8.42 -21.46 -4.77
CA TYR A 226 -9.16 -20.47 -5.54
C TYR A 226 -10.51 -20.12 -4.92
N ALA A 227 -11.27 -21.09 -4.43
CA ALA A 227 -12.59 -20.84 -3.84
C ALA A 227 -12.55 -19.88 -2.65
N THR A 228 -11.44 -19.91 -1.90
CA THR A 228 -11.23 -19.06 -0.73
C THR A 228 -10.72 -17.67 -1.10
N SER A 229 -10.03 -17.53 -2.24
CA SER A 229 -9.23 -16.36 -2.56
C SER A 229 -9.87 -15.36 -3.52
N ILE A 230 -10.96 -15.73 -4.19
CA ILE A 230 -11.53 -14.93 -5.31
C ILE A 230 -11.85 -13.47 -4.90
N TRP A 231 -12.42 -13.25 -3.72
CA TRP A 231 -12.79 -11.91 -3.27
C TRP A 231 -11.58 -11.07 -2.85
N PHE A 232 -10.57 -11.72 -2.26
CA PHE A 232 -9.27 -11.09 -1.99
C PHE A 232 -8.52 -10.80 -3.29
N LEU A 233 -8.64 -11.67 -4.30
CA LEU A 233 -8.08 -11.44 -5.62
C LEU A 233 -8.72 -10.21 -6.28
N ILE A 234 -10.06 -10.12 -6.31
CA ILE A 234 -10.77 -8.97 -6.88
C ILE A 234 -10.32 -7.68 -6.16
N LEU A 235 -10.22 -7.69 -4.83
CA LEU A 235 -9.72 -6.55 -4.07
C LEU A 235 -8.27 -6.20 -4.44
N ALA A 236 -7.38 -7.21 -4.55
CA ALA A 236 -5.98 -6.99 -4.91
C ALA A 236 -5.83 -6.42 -6.33
N ILE A 237 -6.63 -6.91 -7.29
CA ILE A 237 -6.68 -6.37 -8.65
C ILE A 237 -7.13 -4.90 -8.63
N SER A 238 -8.20 -4.59 -7.90
CA SER A 238 -8.74 -3.24 -7.79
C SER A 238 -7.72 -2.26 -7.25
N VAL A 239 -7.05 -2.62 -6.15
CA VAL A 239 -6.00 -1.79 -5.54
C VAL A 239 -4.84 -1.56 -6.51
N ARG A 240 -4.40 -2.57 -7.26
CA ARG A 240 -3.30 -2.43 -8.22
C ARG A 240 -3.70 -1.58 -9.43
N ILE A 241 -4.92 -1.75 -9.96
CA ILE A 241 -5.44 -0.87 -11.02
C ILE A 241 -5.39 0.58 -10.52
N SER A 242 -5.97 0.88 -9.37
CA SER A 242 -5.97 2.24 -8.81
C SER A 242 -4.55 2.79 -8.59
N PHE A 243 -3.58 1.91 -8.31
CA PHE A 243 -2.23 2.33 -7.91
C PHE A 243 -1.28 2.57 -9.09
N PHE A 244 -1.36 1.73 -10.12
CA PHE A 244 -0.41 1.74 -11.24
C PHE A 244 -0.95 2.42 -12.49
N THR A 245 -2.28 2.49 -12.64
CA THR A 245 -2.93 3.01 -13.84
C THR A 245 -2.52 4.45 -14.14
N ASP A 246 -2.51 5.31 -13.15
CA ASP A 246 -2.23 6.73 -13.33
C ASP A 246 -0.88 6.96 -14.00
N ASN A 247 0.18 6.29 -13.52
CA ASN A 247 1.52 6.41 -14.11
C ASN A 247 1.57 5.87 -15.55
N VAL A 248 0.85 4.78 -15.83
CA VAL A 248 0.81 4.17 -17.17
C VAL A 248 0.03 5.06 -18.14
N VAL A 249 -1.10 5.62 -17.72
CA VAL A 249 -1.89 6.55 -18.53
C VAL A 249 -1.07 7.81 -18.83
N ILE A 250 -0.40 8.38 -17.84
CA ILE A 250 0.49 9.53 -18.03
C ILE A 250 1.63 9.18 -18.98
N GLY A 251 2.30 8.02 -18.76
CA GLY A 251 3.40 7.59 -19.59
C GLY A 251 3.03 7.36 -21.06
N TYR A 252 1.80 6.92 -21.33
CA TYR A 252 1.31 6.69 -22.69
C TYR A 252 0.89 7.99 -23.40
N PHE A 253 0.17 8.90 -22.73
CA PHE A 253 -0.39 10.10 -23.34
C PHE A 253 0.49 11.34 -23.20
N ARG A 254 1.46 11.32 -22.30
CA ARG A 254 2.32 12.46 -21.95
C ARG A 254 3.79 12.05 -21.97
N THR A 255 4.59 12.57 -21.06
CA THR A 255 6.03 12.30 -21.00
C THR A 255 6.44 11.57 -19.73
N THR A 256 7.59 10.87 -19.77
CA THR A 256 8.17 10.25 -18.59
C THR A 256 8.54 11.28 -17.50
N GLY A 257 8.90 12.51 -17.88
CA GLY A 257 9.10 13.61 -16.95
C GLY A 257 7.84 14.00 -16.18
N GLU A 258 6.67 13.94 -16.83
CA GLU A 258 5.38 14.14 -16.16
C GLU A 258 5.02 12.96 -15.23
N VAL A 259 5.39 11.73 -15.60
CA VAL A 259 5.29 10.57 -14.69
C VAL A 259 6.12 10.80 -13.42
N ALA A 260 7.34 11.34 -13.55
CA ALA A 260 8.17 11.68 -12.39
C ALA A 260 7.45 12.67 -11.46
N VAL A 261 6.89 13.75 -12.01
CA VAL A 261 6.17 14.77 -11.25
C VAL A 261 4.97 14.19 -10.51
N TYR A 262 4.14 13.42 -11.22
CA TYR A 262 2.96 12.76 -10.64
C TYR A 262 3.34 11.79 -9.52
N SER A 263 4.38 10.98 -9.77
CA SER A 263 4.84 9.96 -8.82
C SER A 263 5.34 10.53 -7.49
N ILE A 264 5.95 11.73 -7.48
CA ILE A 264 6.38 12.40 -6.27
C ILE A 264 5.18 12.77 -5.41
N ALA A 265 4.14 13.36 -5.98
CA ALA A 265 2.90 13.66 -5.27
C ALA A 265 2.21 12.38 -4.75
N GLY A 266 2.07 11.37 -5.61
CA GLY A 266 1.48 10.08 -5.27
C GLY A 266 2.22 9.37 -4.13
N ARG A 267 3.55 9.42 -4.11
CA ARG A 267 4.36 8.83 -3.01
C ARG A 267 4.11 9.50 -1.66
N LEU A 268 4.01 10.83 -1.62
CA LEU A 268 3.69 11.54 -0.37
C LEU A 268 2.31 11.15 0.16
N ALA A 269 1.29 11.14 -0.72
CA ALA A 269 -0.06 10.70 -0.35
C ALA A 269 -0.06 9.23 0.12
N GLN A 270 0.71 8.36 -0.53
CA GLN A 270 0.85 6.96 -0.14
C GLN A 270 1.54 6.77 1.21
N TYR A 271 2.63 7.50 1.49
CA TYR A 271 3.29 7.41 2.80
C TYR A 271 2.36 7.82 3.93
N ALA A 272 1.54 8.85 3.72
CA ALA A 272 0.51 9.25 4.67
C ALA A 272 -0.52 8.13 4.89
N LEU A 273 -1.01 7.49 3.82
CA LEU A 273 -1.92 6.34 3.92
C LEU A 273 -1.30 5.16 4.68
N ILE A 274 -0.04 4.82 4.41
CA ILE A 274 0.66 3.74 5.13
C ILE A 274 0.78 4.06 6.61
N ALA A 275 1.10 5.31 6.96
CA ALA A 275 1.20 5.73 8.35
C ALA A 275 -0.15 5.63 9.08
N VAL A 276 -1.25 6.06 8.44
CA VAL A 276 -2.60 5.92 9.02
C VAL A 276 -3.01 4.46 9.13
N ASN A 277 -2.69 3.63 8.13
CA ASN A 277 -3.07 2.22 8.12
C ASN A 277 -2.37 1.39 9.20
N ALA A 278 -1.20 1.81 9.67
CA ALA A 278 -0.49 1.12 10.75
C ALA A 278 -1.32 0.99 12.04
N PHE A 279 -2.18 1.96 12.35
CA PHE A 279 -3.07 1.90 13.51
C PHE A 279 -4.22 0.90 13.35
N ASN A 280 -4.59 0.58 12.13
CA ASN A 280 -5.74 -0.27 11.83
C ASN A 280 -5.44 -1.77 11.90
N LEU A 281 -4.18 -2.20 11.89
CA LEU A 281 -3.79 -3.61 11.85
C LEU A 281 -4.36 -4.44 13.01
N VAL A 282 -4.52 -3.82 14.18
CA VAL A 282 -5.03 -4.48 15.39
C VAL A 282 -6.56 -4.68 15.35
N LEU A 283 -7.27 -3.97 14.47
CA LEU A 283 -8.74 -3.97 14.46
C LEU A 283 -9.35 -5.24 13.85
N MET A 284 -8.63 -5.90 12.93
CA MET A 284 -9.16 -7.08 12.24
C MET A 284 -9.44 -8.26 13.17
N PRO A 285 -8.49 -8.71 14.04
CA PRO A 285 -8.77 -9.79 14.99
C PRO A 285 -9.82 -9.41 16.03
N VAL A 286 -9.89 -8.13 16.43
CA VAL A 286 -10.92 -7.62 17.34
C VAL A 286 -12.29 -7.70 16.69
N SER A 287 -12.41 -7.29 15.43
CA SER A 287 -13.66 -7.41 14.67
C SER A 287 -14.11 -8.86 14.53
N ALA A 288 -13.19 -9.78 14.20
CA ALA A 288 -13.52 -11.20 14.11
C ALA A 288 -14.02 -11.78 15.46
N ALA A 289 -13.42 -11.35 16.58
CA ALA A 289 -13.84 -11.77 17.91
C ALA A 289 -15.25 -11.23 18.27
N TYR A 290 -15.59 -10.00 17.90
CA TYR A 290 -16.93 -9.45 18.13
C TYR A 290 -17.98 -10.09 17.22
N ASP A 291 -17.62 -10.44 15.97
CA ASP A 291 -18.51 -11.16 15.06
C ASP A 291 -18.84 -12.57 15.61
N ALA A 292 -17.83 -13.29 16.12
CA ALA A 292 -18.02 -14.58 16.75
C ALA A 292 -18.95 -14.53 17.99
N GLN A 293 -19.02 -13.36 18.67
CA GLN A 293 -19.93 -13.12 19.79
C GLN A 293 -21.30 -12.58 19.34
N ALA A 294 -21.53 -12.39 18.04
CA ALA A 294 -22.69 -11.73 17.46
C ALA A 294 -23.00 -10.34 18.06
N ASP A 295 -21.97 -9.64 18.56
CA ASP A 295 -22.12 -8.36 19.25
C ASP A 295 -22.00 -7.19 18.27
N LEU A 296 -23.11 -6.86 17.63
CA LEU A 296 -23.20 -5.73 16.69
C LEU A 296 -22.93 -4.38 17.37
N SER A 297 -23.20 -4.25 18.67
CA SER A 297 -22.97 -2.98 19.40
C SER A 297 -21.47 -2.68 19.49
N LYS A 298 -20.66 -3.68 19.82
CA LYS A 298 -19.20 -3.57 19.82
C LYS A 298 -18.62 -3.37 18.41
N GLN A 299 -19.20 -4.02 17.39
CA GLN A 299 -18.81 -3.79 16.00
C GLN A 299 -19.05 -2.34 15.56
N ARG A 300 -20.22 -1.77 15.85
CA ARG A 300 -20.53 -0.36 15.58
C ARG A 300 -19.53 0.57 16.28
N ARG A 301 -19.26 0.31 17.56
CA ARG A 301 -18.29 1.09 18.35
C ARG A 301 -16.88 0.99 17.75
N LEU A 302 -16.44 -0.20 17.35
CA LEU A 302 -15.16 -0.43 16.71
C LEU A 302 -15.05 0.36 15.39
N LEU A 303 -16.08 0.29 14.54
CA LEU A 303 -16.15 1.07 13.30
C LEU A 303 -16.03 2.57 13.58
N LEU A 304 -16.86 3.12 14.49
CA LEU A 304 -16.89 4.55 14.76
C LEU A 304 -15.57 5.06 15.33
N LEU A 305 -14.98 4.35 16.29
CA LEU A 305 -13.71 4.75 16.90
C LEU A 305 -12.53 4.61 15.95
N GLY A 306 -12.46 3.52 15.18
CA GLY A 306 -11.42 3.31 14.20
C GLY A 306 -11.48 4.33 13.06
N THR A 307 -12.69 4.58 12.51
CA THR A 307 -12.89 5.63 11.49
C THR A 307 -12.49 7.01 12.03
N ARG A 308 -12.88 7.35 13.28
CA ARG A 308 -12.51 8.60 13.92
C ARG A 308 -11.00 8.77 14.04
N ALA A 309 -10.30 7.73 14.51
CA ALA A 309 -8.85 7.74 14.65
C ALA A 309 -8.14 7.88 13.29
N SER A 310 -8.56 7.09 12.30
CA SER A 310 -8.02 7.15 10.94
C SER A 310 -8.27 8.50 10.27
N PHE A 311 -9.48 9.05 10.42
CA PHE A 311 -9.83 10.36 9.87
C PHE A 311 -9.04 11.48 10.56
N ALA A 312 -8.85 11.42 11.89
CA ALA A 312 -8.02 12.38 12.61
C ALA A 312 -6.57 12.38 12.13
N ALA A 313 -5.97 11.21 11.96
CA ALA A 313 -4.61 11.10 11.42
C ALA A 313 -4.51 11.61 9.97
N ALA A 314 -5.49 11.27 9.13
CA ALA A 314 -5.51 11.68 7.73
C ALA A 314 -5.70 13.20 7.56
N ILE A 315 -6.61 13.82 8.33
CA ILE A 315 -6.86 15.26 8.22
C ILE A 315 -5.69 16.09 8.74
N PHE A 316 -4.95 15.58 9.73
CA PHE A 316 -3.68 16.18 10.15
C PHE A 316 -2.68 16.24 8.98
N MET A 317 -2.41 15.10 8.33
CA MET A 317 -1.51 15.02 7.19
C MET A 317 -2.00 15.90 6.03
N ALA A 318 -3.29 15.90 5.77
CA ALA A 318 -3.91 16.72 4.73
C ALA A 318 -3.71 18.22 4.97
N THR A 319 -3.88 18.68 6.20
CA THR A 319 -3.70 20.07 6.55
C THR A 319 -2.23 20.50 6.31
N ILE A 320 -1.28 19.65 6.65
CA ILE A 320 0.15 19.88 6.35
C ILE A 320 0.40 19.91 4.84
N PHE A 321 -0.14 18.96 4.07
CA PHE A 321 0.06 18.90 2.62
C PHE A 321 -0.58 20.09 1.88
N LEU A 322 -1.76 20.52 2.28
CA LEU A 322 -2.43 21.68 1.69
C LEU A 322 -1.70 22.98 2.03
N ALA A 323 -1.20 23.13 3.26
CA ALA A 323 -0.52 24.35 3.70
C ALA A 323 0.93 24.44 3.20
N TYR A 324 1.65 23.33 3.23
CA TYR A 324 3.10 23.31 2.99
C TYR A 324 3.53 22.39 1.84
N GLY A 325 2.61 21.76 1.10
CA GLY A 325 2.94 20.75 0.08
C GLY A 325 3.94 21.23 -0.96
N ARG A 326 3.78 22.46 -1.48
CA ARG A 326 4.75 23.06 -2.41
C ARG A 326 6.15 23.16 -1.80
N ARG A 327 6.23 23.52 -0.53
CA ARG A 327 7.49 23.68 0.15
C ARG A 327 8.12 22.35 0.54
N ILE A 328 7.32 21.39 0.98
CA ILE A 328 7.74 20.01 1.25
C ILE A 328 8.38 19.42 0.00
N ILE A 329 7.70 19.52 -1.15
CA ILE A 329 8.22 19.01 -2.43
C ILE A 329 9.52 19.72 -2.80
N HIS A 330 9.58 21.05 -2.70
CA HIS A 330 10.78 21.81 -3.03
C HIS A 330 11.98 21.44 -2.13
N ILE A 331 11.76 21.29 -0.82
CA ILE A 331 12.81 20.88 0.13
C ILE A 331 13.21 19.41 -0.13
N TRP A 332 12.27 18.56 -0.55
CA TRP A 332 12.51 17.13 -0.69
C TRP A 332 13.19 16.76 -2.02
N VAL A 333 12.71 17.28 -3.14
CA VAL A 333 13.17 16.87 -4.47
C VAL A 333 13.77 18.05 -5.29
N GLY A 334 13.74 19.27 -4.78
CA GLY A 334 14.29 20.46 -5.44
C GLY A 334 13.33 21.15 -6.41
N SER A 335 13.88 22.02 -7.25
CA SER A 335 13.16 22.76 -8.30
C SER A 335 12.78 21.84 -9.48
N GLY A 336 11.79 22.27 -10.28
CA GLY A 336 11.33 21.53 -11.46
C GLY A 336 10.20 20.54 -11.16
N PHE A 337 9.69 20.50 -9.92
CA PHE A 337 8.57 19.66 -9.48
C PHE A 337 7.38 20.49 -8.96
N GLU A 338 7.25 21.75 -9.37
CA GLU A 338 6.22 22.67 -8.86
C GLU A 338 4.80 22.17 -9.14
N GLN A 339 4.58 21.51 -10.28
CA GLN A 339 3.28 20.93 -10.63
C GLN A 339 2.90 19.75 -9.71
N ALA A 340 3.88 19.09 -9.08
CA ALA A 340 3.59 18.03 -8.12
C ALA A 340 2.83 18.56 -6.89
N ALA A 341 2.98 19.84 -6.55
CA ALA A 341 2.22 20.45 -5.44
C ALA A 341 0.72 20.55 -5.76
N ILE A 342 0.36 20.85 -7.00
CA ILE A 342 -1.04 20.88 -7.45
C ILE A 342 -1.62 19.46 -7.43
N VAL A 343 -0.87 18.49 -7.97
CA VAL A 343 -1.25 17.08 -7.96
C VAL A 343 -1.41 16.59 -6.52
N LEU A 344 -0.46 16.92 -5.61
CA LEU A 344 -0.55 16.55 -4.20
C LEU A 344 -1.79 17.15 -3.52
N ALA A 345 -2.09 18.42 -3.77
CA ALA A 345 -3.29 19.07 -3.24
C ALA A 345 -4.56 18.33 -3.66
N ILE A 346 -4.66 17.94 -4.94
CA ILE A 346 -5.81 17.17 -5.45
C ILE A 346 -5.85 15.78 -4.82
N LEU A 347 -4.73 15.04 -4.77
CA LEU A 347 -4.64 13.69 -4.21
C LEU A 347 -4.81 13.66 -2.68
N THR A 348 -4.71 14.81 -2.00
CA THR A 348 -4.97 14.90 -0.57
C THR A 348 -6.44 14.60 -0.23
N PHE A 349 -7.40 14.93 -1.09
CA PHE A 349 -8.82 14.63 -0.86
C PHE A 349 -9.11 13.12 -0.85
N PRO A 350 -8.75 12.33 -1.88
CA PRO A 350 -8.92 10.88 -1.83
C PRO A 350 -8.10 10.23 -0.71
N MET A 351 -6.93 10.77 -0.38
CA MET A 351 -6.14 10.28 0.74
C MET A 351 -6.91 10.35 2.07
N ILE A 352 -7.57 11.49 2.38
CA ILE A 352 -8.37 11.65 3.60
C ILE A 352 -9.52 10.65 3.62
N THR A 353 -10.25 10.58 2.53
CA THR A 353 -11.49 9.78 2.46
C THR A 353 -11.17 8.29 2.48
N GLN A 354 -10.18 7.84 1.73
CA GLN A 354 -9.70 6.46 1.71
C GLN A 354 -9.16 6.02 3.08
N ALA A 355 -8.34 6.85 3.71
CA ALA A 355 -7.81 6.58 5.05
C ALA A 355 -8.93 6.35 6.06
N SER A 356 -10.00 7.17 6.01
CA SER A 356 -11.16 7.01 6.89
C SER A 356 -11.89 5.68 6.68
N GLN A 357 -11.92 5.16 5.44
CA GLN A 357 -12.59 3.90 5.09
C GLN A 357 -11.72 2.65 5.27
N THR A 358 -10.45 2.78 5.61
CA THR A 358 -9.62 1.61 5.93
C THR A 358 -10.21 0.79 7.07
N THR A 359 -10.77 1.45 8.09
CA THR A 359 -11.47 0.78 9.20
C THR A 359 -12.69 -0.01 8.70
N THR A 360 -13.45 0.55 7.74
CA THR A 360 -14.59 -0.15 7.10
C THR A 360 -14.14 -1.45 6.44
N LEU A 361 -13.07 -1.39 5.64
CA LEU A 361 -12.52 -2.58 4.97
C LEU A 361 -12.11 -3.65 5.99
N ILE A 362 -11.38 -3.26 7.03
CA ILE A 362 -10.86 -4.17 8.04
C ILE A 362 -11.99 -4.80 8.87
N VAL A 363 -12.99 -4.03 9.26
CA VAL A 363 -14.17 -4.55 9.98
C VAL A 363 -14.95 -5.53 9.10
N MET A 364 -15.16 -5.21 7.83
CA MET A 364 -15.84 -6.11 6.89
C MET A 364 -15.03 -7.39 6.60
N GLN A 365 -13.71 -7.32 6.57
CA GLN A 365 -12.83 -8.48 6.46
C GLN A 365 -12.92 -9.36 7.71
N GLY A 366 -12.88 -8.78 8.90
CA GLY A 366 -13.03 -9.49 10.17
C GLY A 366 -14.37 -10.22 10.29
N MET A 367 -15.44 -9.64 9.75
CA MET A 367 -16.78 -10.25 9.67
C MET A 367 -16.98 -11.19 8.47
N ALA A 368 -15.97 -11.43 7.63
CA ALA A 368 -16.07 -12.16 6.37
C ALA A 368 -17.14 -11.62 5.38
N LYS A 369 -17.53 -10.33 5.50
CA LYS A 369 -18.54 -9.64 4.68
C LYS A 369 -17.93 -8.69 3.63
N HIS A 370 -16.68 -8.94 3.21
CA HIS A 370 -15.93 -8.08 2.29
C HIS A 370 -16.24 -8.28 0.80
N LYS A 371 -17.07 -9.27 0.43
CA LYS A 371 -17.44 -9.57 -0.98
C LYS A 371 -17.91 -8.33 -1.75
N ASN A 372 -18.99 -7.69 -1.27
CA ASN A 372 -19.56 -6.54 -1.96
C ASN A 372 -18.62 -5.33 -1.95
N LEU A 373 -17.81 -5.21 -0.89
CA LEU A 373 -16.81 -4.17 -0.80
C LEU A 373 -15.71 -4.35 -1.86
N SER A 374 -15.29 -5.59 -2.14
CA SER A 374 -14.36 -5.88 -3.23
C SER A 374 -14.90 -5.47 -4.60
N LEU A 375 -16.21 -5.67 -4.85
CA LEU A 375 -16.87 -5.19 -6.06
C LEU A 375 -16.95 -3.66 -6.14
N ILE A 376 -17.18 -2.99 -5.01
CA ILE A 376 -17.18 -1.52 -4.94
C ILE A 376 -15.78 -0.98 -5.31
N TYR A 377 -14.70 -1.58 -4.77
CA TYR A 377 -13.34 -1.21 -5.13
C TYR A 377 -13.01 -1.48 -6.60
N LEU A 378 -13.55 -2.57 -7.17
CA LEU A 378 -13.36 -2.85 -8.59
C LEU A 378 -14.06 -1.80 -9.46
N ALA A 379 -15.31 -1.46 -9.15
CA ALA A 379 -16.06 -0.44 -9.86
C ALA A 379 -15.37 0.94 -9.75
N GLU A 380 -14.86 1.29 -8.57
CA GLU A 380 -14.05 2.49 -8.33
C GLU A 380 -12.81 2.53 -9.21
N ALA A 381 -12.04 1.43 -9.26
CA ALA A 381 -10.82 1.32 -10.04
C ALA A 381 -11.08 1.44 -11.55
N LEU A 382 -12.15 0.81 -12.05
CA LEU A 382 -12.54 0.92 -13.45
C LEU A 382 -13.03 2.33 -13.80
N ALA A 383 -13.82 2.95 -12.92
CA ALA A 383 -14.27 4.33 -13.10
C ALA A 383 -13.07 5.31 -13.10
N ASN A 384 -12.09 5.10 -12.21
CA ASN A 384 -10.84 5.86 -12.19
C ASN A 384 -10.09 5.71 -13.54
N LEU A 385 -9.89 4.49 -14.03
CA LEU A 385 -9.25 4.27 -15.32
C LEU A 385 -9.96 5.05 -16.44
N VAL A 386 -11.29 4.93 -16.54
CA VAL A 386 -12.07 5.62 -17.58
C VAL A 386 -11.94 7.14 -17.46
N LEU A 387 -12.08 7.71 -16.26
CA LEU A 387 -11.95 9.16 -16.06
C LEU A 387 -10.54 9.64 -16.33
N SER A 388 -9.52 8.89 -15.91
CA SER A 388 -8.12 9.24 -16.20
C SER A 388 -7.83 9.25 -17.69
N LEU A 389 -8.36 8.29 -18.47
CA LEU A 389 -8.24 8.26 -19.94
C LEU A 389 -8.93 9.44 -20.63
N ILE A 390 -10.07 9.87 -20.11
CA ILE A 390 -10.81 11.03 -20.66
C ILE A 390 -10.09 12.34 -20.30
N LEU A 391 -9.68 12.49 -19.04
CA LEU A 391 -9.18 13.77 -18.52
C LEU A 391 -7.69 14.02 -18.81
N VAL A 392 -6.89 12.96 -19.10
CA VAL A 392 -5.45 13.13 -19.39
C VAL A 392 -5.19 13.99 -20.62
N ARG A 393 -6.06 13.92 -21.64
CA ARG A 393 -5.88 14.69 -22.87
C ARG A 393 -6.04 16.20 -22.67
N PRO A 394 -7.15 16.73 -22.11
CA PRO A 394 -7.34 18.16 -21.91
C PRO A 394 -6.56 18.73 -20.71
N LEU A 395 -6.33 17.96 -19.63
CA LEU A 395 -5.80 18.48 -18.37
C LEU A 395 -4.44 17.89 -17.96
N GLY A 396 -3.89 16.96 -18.75
CA GLY A 396 -2.60 16.32 -18.45
C GLY A 396 -2.63 15.56 -17.11
N ILE A 397 -1.53 15.68 -16.35
CA ILE A 397 -1.38 15.02 -15.03
C ILE A 397 -2.43 15.48 -14.01
N VAL A 398 -2.90 16.72 -14.11
CA VAL A 398 -3.96 17.25 -13.25
C VAL A 398 -5.28 16.52 -13.53
N GLY A 399 -5.56 16.20 -14.79
CA GLY A 399 -6.74 15.45 -15.20
C GLY A 399 -6.74 14.03 -14.60
N VAL A 400 -5.60 13.35 -14.63
CA VAL A 400 -5.44 12.03 -14.01
C VAL A 400 -5.67 12.11 -12.50
N ALA A 401 -5.08 13.09 -11.82
CA ALA A 401 -5.29 13.33 -10.40
C ALA A 401 -6.77 13.61 -10.06
N LEU A 402 -7.48 14.35 -10.88
CA LEU A 402 -8.92 14.62 -10.72
C LEU A 402 -9.75 13.35 -10.92
N GLY A 403 -9.40 12.50 -11.91
CA GLY A 403 -10.04 11.19 -12.10
C GLY A 403 -9.98 10.35 -10.85
N THR A 404 -8.79 10.20 -10.28
CA THR A 404 -8.55 9.49 -9.01
C THR A 404 -9.28 10.15 -7.84
N ALA A 405 -9.23 11.48 -7.74
CA ALA A 405 -9.87 12.21 -6.65
C ALA A 405 -11.39 12.07 -6.66
N LEU A 406 -12.02 12.22 -7.81
CA LEU A 406 -13.48 12.15 -7.94
C LEU A 406 -14.00 10.74 -7.62
N THR A 407 -13.44 9.71 -8.26
CA THR A 407 -13.94 8.33 -8.10
C THR A 407 -13.72 7.80 -6.69
N ASN A 408 -12.52 8.01 -6.15
CA ASN A 408 -12.17 7.52 -4.82
C ASN A 408 -12.95 8.28 -3.73
N THR A 409 -13.07 9.61 -3.84
CA THR A 409 -13.83 10.41 -2.87
C THR A 409 -15.32 10.04 -2.89
N LEU A 410 -15.91 9.88 -4.09
CA LEU A 410 -17.30 9.47 -4.24
C LEU A 410 -17.55 8.07 -3.63
N SER A 411 -16.70 7.11 -3.94
CA SER A 411 -16.77 5.76 -3.37
C SER A 411 -16.64 5.78 -1.86
N SER A 412 -15.62 6.45 -1.33
CA SER A 412 -15.27 6.47 0.09
C SER A 412 -16.23 7.30 0.94
N LEU A 413 -16.83 8.36 0.40
CA LEU A 413 -17.80 9.18 1.17
C LEU A 413 -19.25 8.74 0.99
N ILE A 414 -19.61 8.05 -0.08
CA ILE A 414 -21.01 7.71 -0.33
C ILE A 414 -21.22 6.20 -0.31
N VAL A 415 -20.55 5.48 -1.21
CA VAL A 415 -20.88 4.08 -1.48
C VAL A 415 -20.45 3.16 -0.32
N GLN A 416 -19.22 3.29 0.14
CA GLN A 416 -18.68 2.45 1.23
C GLN A 416 -19.41 2.71 2.57
N PRO A 417 -19.66 3.96 3.00
CA PRO A 417 -20.45 4.23 4.22
C PRO A 417 -21.87 3.70 4.15
N ILE A 418 -22.57 3.85 3.02
CA ILE A 418 -23.92 3.30 2.85
C ILE A 418 -23.90 1.79 3.01
N TYR A 419 -22.92 1.11 2.41
CA TYR A 419 -22.78 -0.33 2.52
C TYR A 419 -22.54 -0.79 3.97
N VAL A 420 -21.53 -0.23 4.64
CA VAL A 420 -21.18 -0.66 6.01
C VAL A 420 -22.28 -0.31 7.02
N CYS A 421 -22.92 0.84 6.86
CA CYS A 421 -24.03 1.24 7.72
C CYS A 421 -25.22 0.29 7.57
N ARG A 422 -25.53 -0.17 6.37
CA ARG A 422 -26.57 -1.22 6.14
C ARG A 422 -26.21 -2.53 6.82
N VAL A 423 -24.95 -3.00 6.67
CA VAL A 423 -24.50 -4.28 7.26
C VAL A 423 -24.54 -4.22 8.79
N LEU A 424 -24.20 -3.09 9.39
CA LEU A 424 -24.18 -2.92 10.84
C LEU A 424 -25.47 -2.33 11.41
N SER A 425 -26.51 -2.11 10.60
CA SER A 425 -27.76 -1.46 11.01
C SER A 425 -27.51 -0.15 11.76
N LEU A 426 -26.66 0.71 11.20
CA LEU A 426 -26.30 2.02 11.70
C LEU A 426 -26.87 3.10 10.77
N GLY A 427 -27.41 4.19 11.32
CA GLY A 427 -27.82 5.33 10.52
C GLY A 427 -26.62 6.01 9.84
N VAL A 428 -26.71 6.30 8.54
CA VAL A 428 -25.63 6.97 7.80
C VAL A 428 -25.35 8.37 8.38
N ALA A 429 -26.39 9.11 8.73
CA ALA A 429 -26.25 10.41 9.39
C ALA A 429 -25.55 10.30 10.75
N ASP A 430 -25.88 9.28 11.54
CA ASP A 430 -25.21 8.99 12.82
C ASP A 430 -23.75 8.62 12.64
N TYR A 431 -23.42 7.86 11.57
CA TYR A 431 -22.04 7.55 11.23
C TYR A 431 -21.23 8.82 11.01
N TYR A 432 -21.70 9.74 10.16
CA TYR A 432 -21.01 11.00 9.91
C TYR A 432 -20.96 11.90 11.14
N ARG A 433 -22.08 12.05 11.84
CA ARG A 433 -22.16 12.89 13.04
C ARG A 433 -21.23 12.39 14.14
N LYS A 434 -21.12 11.07 14.32
CA LYS A 434 -20.33 10.47 15.41
C LYS A 434 -18.86 10.25 15.04
N ALA A 435 -18.52 9.95 13.77
CA ALA A 435 -17.14 9.68 13.37
C ALA A 435 -16.40 10.91 12.82
N PHE A 436 -17.04 11.75 12.00
CA PHE A 436 -16.37 12.83 11.28
C PHE A 436 -16.50 14.20 11.97
N LEU A 437 -17.72 14.59 12.34
CA LEU A 437 -17.97 15.93 12.89
C LEU A 437 -17.09 16.29 14.10
N PRO A 438 -16.90 15.42 15.09
CA PRO A 438 -16.05 15.74 16.23
C PRO A 438 -14.58 15.98 15.85
N VAL A 439 -14.08 15.25 14.86
CA VAL A 439 -12.70 15.42 14.35
C VAL A 439 -12.56 16.73 13.59
N LEU A 440 -13.55 17.07 12.74
CA LEU A 440 -13.56 18.36 12.04
C LEU A 440 -13.51 19.54 13.02
N LEU A 441 -14.30 19.48 14.08
CA LEU A 441 -14.28 20.52 15.13
C LEU A 441 -12.92 20.58 15.86
N ALA A 442 -12.32 19.42 16.13
CA ALA A 442 -10.99 19.34 16.74
C ALA A 442 -9.85 19.80 15.82
N THR A 443 -10.11 19.89 14.51
CA THR A 443 -9.10 20.36 13.54
C THR A 443 -8.99 21.88 13.47
N ALA A 444 -9.99 22.63 13.92
CA ALA A 444 -9.98 24.10 13.87
C ALA A 444 -8.75 24.73 14.56
N PRO A 445 -8.34 24.33 15.78
CA PRO A 445 -7.12 24.83 16.40
C PRO A 445 -5.85 24.53 15.60
N LEU A 446 -5.78 23.36 14.95
CA LEU A 446 -4.64 23.00 14.09
C LEU A 446 -4.55 23.93 12.88
N VAL A 447 -5.69 24.19 12.21
CA VAL A 447 -5.74 25.12 11.07
C VAL A 447 -5.32 26.51 11.50
N ALA A 448 -5.86 27.02 12.62
CA ALA A 448 -5.48 28.32 13.16
C ALA A 448 -3.97 28.41 13.49
N LEU A 449 -3.41 27.37 14.10
CA LEU A 449 -1.98 27.28 14.38
C LEU A 449 -1.15 27.32 13.08
N ILE A 450 -1.49 26.50 12.09
CA ILE A 450 -0.78 26.43 10.82
C ILE A 450 -0.85 27.74 10.05
N VAL A 451 -2.04 28.36 9.97
CA VAL A 451 -2.23 29.67 9.34
C VAL A 451 -1.41 30.75 10.08
N GLY A 452 -1.47 30.78 11.42
CA GLY A 452 -0.67 31.70 12.22
C GLY A 452 0.83 31.56 11.98
N PHE A 453 1.34 30.32 11.90
CA PHE A 453 2.75 30.07 11.63
C PHE A 453 3.19 30.49 10.21
N GLN A 454 2.30 30.42 9.22
CA GLN A 454 2.61 30.90 7.86
C GLN A 454 3.00 32.38 7.81
N TYR A 455 2.47 33.19 8.74
CA TYR A 455 2.80 34.62 8.85
C TYR A 455 4.05 34.92 9.67
N VAL A 456 4.39 34.03 10.63
CA VAL A 456 5.47 34.28 11.59
C VAL A 456 6.76 33.59 11.21
N TRP A 457 6.67 32.36 10.70
CA TRP A 457 7.83 31.54 10.44
C TRP A 457 7.59 30.47 9.38
N LEU A 458 8.38 30.54 8.31
CA LEU A 458 8.32 29.57 7.22
C LEU A 458 9.52 28.62 7.30
N PRO A 459 9.33 27.31 7.55
CA PRO A 459 10.40 26.34 7.57
C PRO A 459 11.15 26.31 6.22
N GLN A 460 12.47 26.49 6.24
CA GLN A 460 13.29 26.54 5.02
C GLN A 460 14.12 25.28 4.80
N ARG A 461 14.34 24.49 5.84
CA ARG A 461 15.19 23.31 5.82
C ARG A 461 14.37 22.07 6.22
N PHE A 462 14.81 20.89 5.79
CA PHE A 462 14.16 19.63 6.13
C PHE A 462 13.98 19.44 7.65
N ILE A 463 15.03 19.73 8.44
CA ILE A 463 14.99 19.60 9.91
C ILE A 463 13.95 20.54 10.52
N THR A 464 13.90 21.80 10.08
CA THR A 464 12.93 22.77 10.61
C THR A 464 11.50 22.41 10.24
N MET A 465 11.29 21.85 9.06
CA MET A 465 10.00 21.31 8.64
C MET A 465 9.59 20.09 9.49
N ALA A 466 10.52 19.17 9.73
CA ALA A 466 10.26 17.99 10.57
C ALA A 466 9.91 18.39 12.01
N VAL A 467 10.65 19.31 12.62
CA VAL A 467 10.37 19.83 13.96
C VAL A 467 8.98 20.48 14.01
N PHE A 468 8.63 21.29 13.01
CA PHE A 468 7.31 21.91 12.91
C PHE A 468 6.18 20.87 12.81
N CYS A 469 6.37 19.83 11.98
CA CYS A 469 5.40 18.75 11.84
C CYS A 469 5.22 17.97 13.16
N ILE A 470 6.31 17.67 13.87
CA ILE A 470 6.28 16.99 15.18
C ILE A 470 5.56 17.86 16.23
N PHE A 471 5.88 19.14 16.29
CA PHE A 471 5.23 20.07 17.21
C PHE A 471 3.73 20.17 16.92
N SER A 472 3.36 20.39 15.66
CA SER A 472 1.95 20.46 15.23
C SER A 472 1.21 19.15 15.50
N ALA A 473 1.85 17.99 15.33
CA ALA A 473 1.30 16.69 15.68
C ALA A 473 1.05 16.57 17.18
N ALA A 474 2.00 16.96 18.03
CA ALA A 474 1.87 16.91 19.49
C ALA A 474 0.69 17.77 19.97
N VAL A 475 0.56 18.99 19.45
CA VAL A 475 -0.54 19.90 19.77
C VAL A 475 -1.88 19.31 19.31
N TYR A 476 -1.94 18.86 18.07
CA TYR A 476 -3.20 18.34 17.49
C TYR A 476 -3.66 17.05 18.17
N PHE A 477 -2.79 16.05 18.29
CA PHE A 477 -3.15 14.78 18.92
C PHE A 477 -3.37 14.94 20.43
N GLY A 478 -2.69 15.89 21.07
CA GLY A 478 -2.99 16.30 22.44
C GLY A 478 -4.41 16.86 22.58
N ALA A 479 -4.82 17.75 21.68
CA ALA A 479 -6.18 18.29 21.65
C ALA A 479 -7.23 17.21 21.36
N VAL A 480 -6.96 16.34 20.38
CA VAL A 480 -7.82 15.17 20.06
C VAL A 480 -7.96 14.26 21.29
N TYR A 481 -6.85 13.96 21.98
CA TYR A 481 -6.89 13.15 23.20
C TYR A 481 -7.74 13.80 24.31
N LEU A 482 -7.56 15.09 24.57
CA LEU A 482 -8.33 15.83 25.57
C LEU A 482 -9.83 15.86 25.24
N ILE A 483 -10.19 16.01 23.97
CA ILE A 483 -11.60 16.07 23.54
C ILE A 483 -12.26 14.69 23.63
N PHE A 484 -11.54 13.59 23.31
CA PHE A 484 -12.15 12.28 23.15
C PHE A 484 -11.94 11.32 24.32
N PHE A 485 -10.84 11.45 25.10
CA PHE A 485 -10.45 10.46 26.10
C PHE A 485 -10.49 10.98 27.55
N THR A 486 -10.73 12.27 27.78
CA THR A 486 -10.94 12.75 29.14
C THR A 486 -12.36 12.38 29.62
N LYS A 487 -12.51 12.13 30.94
CA LYS A 487 -13.81 11.82 31.56
C LYS A 487 -14.92 12.83 31.22
N ARG A 488 -14.57 14.09 30.99
CA ARG A 488 -15.50 15.14 30.53
C ARG A 488 -15.92 14.97 29.05
N GLY A 489 -15.03 14.44 28.19
CA GLY A 489 -15.33 14.12 26.80
C GLY A 489 -16.21 12.88 26.64
N LEU A 490 -16.01 11.86 27.47
CA LEU A 490 -16.83 10.63 27.49
C LEU A 490 -18.26 10.88 27.97
N THR A 491 -18.48 11.84 28.88
CA THR A 491 -19.82 12.19 29.39
C THR A 491 -20.61 13.10 28.44
N ARG A 492 -19.95 13.92 27.62
CA ARG A 492 -20.62 14.71 26.56
C ARG A 492 -20.95 13.92 25.29
N VAL A 493 -20.26 12.84 25.07
CA VAL A 493 -20.61 11.80 24.07
C VAL A 493 -21.37 10.70 24.82
N SER A 494 -22.40 11.06 25.61
CA SER A 494 -23.35 10.09 26.08
C SER A 494 -23.97 9.44 24.86
N PHE A 495 -23.63 8.20 24.65
CA PHE A 495 -24.36 7.32 23.78
C PHE A 495 -25.77 7.16 24.38
N ALA A 496 -26.65 8.09 24.08
CA ALA A 496 -28.07 7.84 24.26
C ALA A 496 -28.33 6.55 23.46
N THR A 497 -28.71 5.56 24.22
CA THR A 497 -29.18 4.22 23.87
C THR A 497 -30.05 4.19 22.62
#